data_1e49c76ba236fd5d9a2cb361af203566
#
_entry.id   1e49c76ba236fd5d9a2cb361af203566
#
_cell.length_a   1.000
_cell.length_b   1.000
_cell.length_c   1.000
_cell.angle_alpha   90.00
_cell.angle_beta   90.00
_cell.angle_gamma   90.00
#
_symmetry.space_group_name_H-M   'P 1'
#
loop_
_entity.id
_entity.type
_entity.pdbx_description
1 polymer ?
#
loop_
_entity_poly.entity_id
_entity_poly.type
_entity_poly.pdbx_seq_one_letter_code
_entity_poly.pdbx_strand_id
1 'polypeptide(L)'
;MRIYRYLIIALLFAFASCGNNNGLTERVITTHDNGNPAKVQFFDKNDQCVHEVNYYDNGALYMEGDMKDGLREGEWVSYFLDGKVQSTGFFEKDLRTGKSLVYHENGNLWMDGYYKDGKQVGLWIYYDEQGYETFRIDRGE
;
A
#
# COMPACT_ATOMS: atom_id res chain seq x y z
N MET A 1 -5.64 -18.91 -47.22
CA MET A 1 -6.08 -18.50 -45.88
C MET A 1 -4.82 -18.29 -45.04
N ARG A 2 -4.33 -17.04 -44.88
CA ARG A 2 -3.08 -16.71 -44.17
C ARG A 2 -3.41 -16.42 -42.70
N ILE A 3 -2.92 -17.27 -41.79
CA ILE A 3 -3.05 -17.10 -40.36
C ILE A 3 -1.95 -16.14 -39.91
N TYR A 4 -2.31 -14.91 -39.52
CA TYR A 4 -1.40 -13.96 -38.87
C TYR A 4 -1.24 -14.37 -37.40
N ARG A 5 -0.08 -14.94 -37.09
CA ARG A 5 0.36 -15.12 -35.70
C ARG A 5 0.82 -13.75 -35.19
N TYR A 6 0.05 -13.15 -34.30
CA TYR A 6 0.49 -11.98 -33.53
C TYR A 6 1.55 -12.44 -32.54
N LEU A 7 2.79 -12.06 -32.82
CA LEU A 7 3.92 -12.20 -31.89
C LEU A 7 3.74 -11.09 -30.84
N ILE A 8 3.30 -11.43 -29.64
CA ILE A 8 3.32 -10.51 -28.50
C ILE A 8 4.78 -10.39 -28.07
N ILE A 9 5.44 -9.32 -28.51
CA ILE A 9 6.75 -8.92 -27.99
C ILE A 9 6.49 -8.29 -26.62
N ALA A 10 6.71 -9.05 -25.55
CA ALA A 10 6.83 -8.50 -24.21
C ALA A 10 8.10 -7.64 -24.19
N LEU A 11 7.95 -6.33 -24.30
CA LEU A 11 9.04 -5.38 -24.09
C LEU A 11 9.36 -5.37 -22.60
N LEU A 12 10.38 -6.14 -22.21
CA LEU A 12 11.01 -6.02 -20.91
C LEU A 12 11.76 -4.69 -20.86
N PHE A 13 11.11 -3.66 -20.32
CA PHE A 13 11.81 -2.46 -19.88
C PHE A 13 12.56 -2.81 -18.60
N ALA A 14 13.82 -3.21 -18.74
CA ALA A 14 14.76 -3.26 -17.64
C ALA A 14 15.12 -1.81 -17.26
N PHE A 15 14.41 -1.21 -16.33
CA PHE A 15 14.90 -0.07 -15.60
C PHE A 15 15.99 -0.56 -14.66
N ALA A 16 17.26 -0.35 -15.06
CA ALA A 16 18.39 -0.54 -14.16
C ALA A 16 18.34 0.59 -13.11
N SER A 17 17.56 0.38 -12.05
CA SER A 17 17.70 1.12 -10.81
C SER A 17 18.91 0.52 -10.07
N CYS A 18 20.03 1.24 -10.05
CA CYS A 18 21.15 0.99 -9.15
C CYS A 18 20.72 1.35 -7.72
N GLY A 19 19.87 0.54 -7.10
CA GLY A 19 19.58 0.51 -5.69
C GLY A 19 19.94 -0.87 -5.17
N ASN A 20 20.52 -0.92 -3.97
CA ASN A 20 20.96 -2.12 -3.28
C ASN A 20 19.74 -3.03 -3.00
N ASN A 21 19.28 -3.75 -4.02
CA ASN A 21 18.12 -4.64 -3.95
C ASN A 21 18.54 -5.90 -3.19
N ASN A 22 18.56 -5.89 -1.88
CA ASN A 22 18.82 -6.98 -0.92
C ASN A 22 18.47 -8.43 -1.41
N GLY A 23 18.72 -8.76 -2.69
CA GLY A 23 18.42 -10.04 -3.32
C GLY A 23 16.95 -10.24 -3.70
N LEU A 24 16.13 -9.17 -3.72
CA LEU A 24 14.73 -9.22 -4.15
C LEU A 24 14.60 -8.99 -5.66
N THR A 25 13.64 -9.67 -6.28
CA THR A 25 13.26 -9.50 -7.68
C THR A 25 12.01 -8.64 -7.77
N GLU A 26 12.12 -7.50 -8.46
CA GLU A 26 11.00 -6.59 -8.73
C GLU A 26 10.18 -7.05 -9.92
N ARG A 27 8.84 -6.98 -9.82
CA ARG A 27 7.90 -7.27 -10.93
C ARG A 27 6.78 -6.25 -10.96
N VAL A 28 6.53 -5.66 -12.13
CA VAL A 28 5.34 -4.88 -12.40
C VAL A 28 4.17 -5.82 -12.62
N ILE A 29 3.16 -5.74 -11.75
CA ILE A 29 1.98 -6.61 -11.78
C ILE A 29 0.85 -5.99 -12.60
N THR A 30 0.64 -4.67 -12.45
CA THR A 30 -0.33 -3.91 -13.22
C THR A 30 0.23 -2.55 -13.58
N THR A 31 -0.32 -1.96 -14.66
CA THR A 31 -0.02 -0.60 -15.12
C THR A 31 -1.30 0.23 -15.20
N HIS A 32 -1.17 1.54 -15.08
CA HIS A 32 -2.19 2.52 -15.42
C HIS A 32 -2.35 2.64 -16.94
N ASP A 33 -3.43 3.27 -17.42
CA ASP A 33 -3.71 3.47 -18.86
C ASP A 33 -2.60 4.29 -19.57
N ASN A 34 -1.88 5.12 -18.84
CA ASN A 34 -0.74 5.90 -19.35
C ASN A 34 0.57 5.08 -19.45
N GLY A 35 0.55 3.80 -19.06
CA GLY A 35 1.68 2.87 -19.09
C GLY A 35 2.57 2.91 -17.84
N ASN A 36 2.35 3.84 -16.91
CA ASN A 36 3.10 3.87 -15.65
C ASN A 36 2.73 2.65 -14.76
N PRO A 37 3.68 2.10 -13.99
CA PRO A 37 3.37 1.07 -13.01
C PRO A 37 2.27 1.53 -12.05
N ALA A 38 1.27 0.67 -11.83
CA ALA A 38 0.22 0.87 -10.83
C ALA A 38 0.49 0.02 -9.59
N LYS A 39 0.97 -1.22 -9.80
CA LYS A 39 1.34 -2.15 -8.75
C LYS A 39 2.66 -2.83 -9.08
N VAL A 40 3.56 -2.81 -8.12
CA VAL A 40 4.85 -3.50 -8.17
C VAL A 40 4.97 -4.43 -6.98
N GLN A 41 5.47 -5.64 -7.19
CA GLN A 41 5.73 -6.60 -6.12
C GLN A 41 7.20 -7.02 -6.12
N PHE A 42 7.71 -7.29 -4.92
CA PHE A 42 9.08 -7.73 -4.68
C PHE A 42 9.07 -9.16 -4.17
N PHE A 43 9.85 -10.00 -4.83
CA PHE A 43 9.91 -11.43 -4.58
C PHE A 43 11.27 -11.83 -4.02
N ASP A 44 11.25 -12.72 -3.04
CA ASP A 44 12.46 -13.31 -2.48
C ASP A 44 13.06 -14.41 -3.40
N LYS A 45 14.16 -15.01 -2.95
CA LYS A 45 14.84 -16.10 -3.69
C LYS A 45 14.01 -17.39 -3.87
N ASN A 46 12.91 -17.54 -3.12
CA ASN A 46 11.99 -18.66 -3.21
C ASN A 46 10.77 -18.32 -4.06
N ASP A 47 10.79 -17.19 -4.79
CA ASP A 47 9.68 -16.68 -5.60
C ASP A 47 8.43 -16.33 -4.78
N GLN A 48 8.60 -15.96 -3.51
CA GLN A 48 7.51 -15.52 -2.65
C GLN A 48 7.46 -13.99 -2.62
N CYS A 49 6.27 -13.41 -2.85
CA CYS A 49 6.05 -11.99 -2.69
C CYS A 49 6.18 -11.60 -1.21
N VAL A 50 7.12 -10.71 -0.93
CA VAL A 50 7.43 -10.25 0.43
C VAL A 50 7.10 -8.78 0.66
N HIS A 51 6.92 -7.99 -0.41
CA HIS A 51 6.57 -6.58 -0.32
C HIS A 51 5.77 -6.14 -1.55
N GLU A 52 4.81 -5.23 -1.37
CA GLU A 52 4.01 -4.65 -2.44
C GLU A 52 4.02 -3.13 -2.35
N VAL A 53 4.18 -2.49 -3.50
CA VAL A 53 4.13 -1.04 -3.67
C VAL A 53 3.10 -0.69 -4.72
N ASN A 54 2.22 0.25 -4.42
CA ASN A 54 1.22 0.78 -5.33
C ASN A 54 1.50 2.26 -5.60
N TYR A 55 1.26 2.69 -6.82
CA TYR A 55 1.54 4.06 -7.29
C TYR A 55 0.28 4.73 -7.80
N TYR A 56 0.24 6.05 -7.71
CA TYR A 56 -0.67 6.89 -8.46
C TYR A 56 -0.32 6.87 -9.97
N ASP A 57 -1.22 7.32 -10.81
CA ASP A 57 -1.03 7.37 -12.27
C ASP A 57 0.13 8.30 -12.70
N ASN A 58 0.46 9.32 -11.90
CA ASN A 58 1.61 10.21 -12.09
C ASN A 58 2.94 9.60 -11.61
N GLY A 59 2.95 8.37 -11.09
CA GLY A 59 4.12 7.67 -10.58
C GLY A 59 4.49 7.99 -9.13
N ALA A 60 3.74 8.85 -8.44
CA ALA A 60 3.93 9.08 -7.00
C ALA A 60 3.52 7.83 -6.20
N LEU A 61 4.22 7.58 -5.09
CA LEU A 61 3.91 6.48 -4.18
C LEU A 61 2.51 6.69 -3.58
N TYR A 62 1.67 5.66 -3.67
CA TYR A 62 0.32 5.67 -3.10
C TYR A 62 0.24 4.85 -1.81
N MET A 63 0.73 3.62 -1.81
CA MET A 63 0.63 2.73 -0.67
C MET A 63 1.68 1.63 -0.76
N GLU A 64 2.23 1.22 0.37
CA GLU A 64 3.18 0.10 0.45
C GLU A 64 3.03 -0.68 1.75
N GLY A 65 3.53 -1.91 1.75
CA GLY A 65 3.59 -2.77 2.93
C GLY A 65 4.05 -4.18 2.61
N ASP A 66 4.23 -4.95 3.68
CA ASP A 66 4.74 -6.31 3.56
C ASP A 66 3.65 -7.31 3.18
N MET A 67 4.10 -8.37 2.50
CA MET A 67 3.27 -9.47 2.04
C MET A 67 3.80 -10.78 2.61
N LYS A 68 2.89 -11.68 2.97
CA LYS A 68 3.20 -13.04 3.40
C LYS A 68 2.14 -13.99 2.89
N ASP A 69 2.55 -15.06 2.23
CA ASP A 69 1.64 -16.07 1.65
C ASP A 69 0.55 -15.47 0.73
N GLY A 70 0.89 -14.37 0.02
CA GLY A 70 -0.02 -13.66 -0.88
C GLY A 70 -1.02 -12.73 -0.18
N LEU A 71 -0.90 -12.53 1.13
CA LEU A 71 -1.77 -11.70 1.97
C LEU A 71 -0.96 -10.54 2.57
N ARG A 72 -1.64 -9.41 2.86
CA ARG A 72 -1.01 -8.29 3.58
C ARG A 72 -0.67 -8.71 5.00
N GLU A 73 0.54 -8.32 5.43
CA GLU A 73 1.08 -8.62 6.74
C GLU A 73 1.85 -7.41 7.28
N GLY A 74 1.82 -7.19 8.61
CA GLY A 74 2.56 -6.10 9.24
C GLY A 74 1.99 -4.71 8.94
N GLU A 75 2.86 -3.70 9.00
CA GLU A 75 2.48 -2.30 8.78
C GLU A 75 2.29 -2.01 7.30
N TRP A 76 1.20 -1.29 6.99
CA TRP A 76 0.90 -0.73 5.69
C TRP A 76 0.74 0.78 5.81
N VAL A 77 1.40 1.50 4.90
CA VAL A 77 1.42 2.97 4.89
C VAL A 77 0.81 3.45 3.58
N SER A 78 -0.08 4.44 3.65
CA SER A 78 -0.54 5.16 2.45
C SER A 78 -0.10 6.62 2.50
N TYR A 79 0.02 7.22 1.33
CA TYR A 79 0.57 8.56 1.12
C TYR A 79 -0.39 9.42 0.30
N PHE A 80 -0.41 10.71 0.59
CA PHE A 80 -0.99 11.72 -0.29
C PHE A 80 -0.11 11.93 -1.53
N LEU A 81 -0.65 12.59 -2.55
CA LEU A 81 0.09 12.92 -3.78
C LEU A 81 1.36 13.75 -3.54
N ASP A 82 1.41 14.53 -2.47
CA ASP A 82 2.57 15.32 -2.08
C ASP A 82 3.64 14.52 -1.30
N GLY A 83 3.41 13.21 -1.11
CA GLY A 83 4.30 12.26 -0.44
C GLY A 83 4.18 12.24 1.08
N LYS A 84 3.31 13.07 1.68
CA LYS A 84 3.06 12.97 3.12
C LYS A 84 2.25 11.71 3.45
N VAL A 85 2.47 11.17 4.64
CA VAL A 85 1.71 10.02 5.13
C VAL A 85 0.24 10.40 5.26
N GLN A 86 -0.63 9.61 4.62
CA GLN A 86 -2.09 9.72 4.71
C GLN A 86 -2.64 8.80 5.80
N SER A 87 -2.14 7.56 5.86
CA SER A 87 -2.55 6.64 6.92
C SER A 87 -1.49 5.59 7.21
N THR A 88 -1.52 5.08 8.45
CA THR A 88 -0.81 3.86 8.83
C THR A 88 -1.79 2.88 9.46
N GLY A 89 -1.54 1.59 9.26
CA GLY A 89 -2.35 0.54 9.86
C GLY A 89 -1.64 -0.81 9.75
N PHE A 90 -2.11 -1.76 10.54
CA PHE A 90 -1.53 -3.09 10.59
C PHE A 90 -2.49 -4.11 10.00
N PHE A 91 -1.92 -5.14 9.37
CA PHE A 91 -2.63 -6.28 8.82
C PHE A 91 -2.03 -7.58 9.33
N GLU A 92 -2.88 -8.55 9.55
CA GLU A 92 -2.54 -9.95 9.77
C GLU A 92 -3.44 -10.78 8.84
N LYS A 93 -2.83 -11.47 7.86
CA LYS A 93 -3.54 -12.28 6.85
C LYS A 93 -4.69 -11.51 6.16
N ASP A 94 -4.40 -10.31 5.66
CA ASP A 94 -5.34 -9.36 5.04
C ASP A 94 -6.39 -8.73 5.96
N LEU A 95 -6.49 -9.14 7.20
CA LEU A 95 -7.40 -8.53 8.17
C LEU A 95 -6.72 -7.36 8.88
N ARG A 96 -7.41 -6.21 8.96
CA ARG A 96 -6.92 -5.09 9.76
C ARG A 96 -6.82 -5.49 11.22
N THR A 97 -5.69 -5.15 11.85
CA THR A 97 -5.40 -5.43 13.27
C THR A 97 -4.61 -4.27 13.89
N GLY A 98 -4.58 -4.19 15.21
CA GLY A 98 -3.78 -3.19 15.92
C GLY A 98 -4.20 -1.75 15.62
N LYS A 99 -3.24 -0.85 15.83
CA LYS A 99 -3.46 0.61 15.73
C LYS A 99 -3.65 1.06 14.29
N SER A 100 -4.56 2.01 14.08
CA SER A 100 -4.77 2.69 12.81
C SER A 100 -4.77 4.20 13.02
N LEU A 101 -3.95 4.90 12.26
CA LEU A 101 -3.84 6.35 12.25
C LEU A 101 -4.16 6.86 10.85
N VAL A 102 -4.95 7.93 10.77
CA VAL A 102 -5.20 8.64 9.52
C VAL A 102 -4.94 10.13 9.75
N TYR A 103 -4.38 10.79 8.76
CA TYR A 103 -3.94 12.17 8.84
C TYR A 103 -4.69 13.06 7.85
N HIS A 104 -4.85 14.33 8.17
CA HIS A 104 -5.23 15.38 7.24
C HIS A 104 -4.06 15.71 6.29
N GLU A 105 -4.34 16.37 5.16
CA GLU A 105 -3.30 16.79 4.20
C GLU A 105 -2.27 17.75 4.80
N ASN A 106 -2.65 18.49 5.85
CA ASN A 106 -1.72 19.36 6.60
C ASN A 106 -0.75 18.58 7.53
N GLY A 107 -0.94 17.24 7.67
CA GLY A 107 -0.14 16.34 8.48
C GLY A 107 -0.64 16.17 9.92
N ASN A 108 -1.66 16.89 10.35
CA ASN A 108 -2.26 16.69 11.66
C ASN A 108 -3.11 15.42 11.67
N LEU A 109 -3.18 14.77 12.83
CA LEU A 109 -3.97 13.56 13.00
C LEU A 109 -5.45 13.87 12.78
N TRP A 110 -6.11 13.06 11.93
CA TRP A 110 -7.55 13.09 11.72
C TRP A 110 -8.28 12.03 12.53
N MET A 111 -7.71 10.82 12.61
CA MET A 111 -8.39 9.69 13.23
C MET A 111 -7.39 8.75 13.89
N ASP A 112 -7.70 8.31 15.11
CA ASP A 112 -6.95 7.33 15.91
C ASP A 112 -7.90 6.24 16.39
N GLY A 113 -7.54 4.98 16.21
CA GLY A 113 -8.36 3.86 16.66
C GLY A 113 -7.66 2.52 16.53
N TYR A 114 -8.39 1.46 16.84
CA TYR A 114 -7.87 0.11 16.83
C TYR A 114 -8.77 -0.84 16.05
N TYR A 115 -8.14 -1.81 15.36
CA TYR A 115 -8.80 -2.93 14.73
C TYR A 115 -8.43 -4.25 15.41
N LYS A 116 -9.38 -5.19 15.38
CA LYS A 116 -9.19 -6.59 15.74
C LYS A 116 -9.98 -7.44 14.75
N ASP A 117 -9.32 -8.36 14.07
CA ASP A 117 -9.92 -9.26 13.08
C ASP A 117 -10.77 -8.52 12.02
N GLY A 118 -10.27 -7.39 11.53
CA GLY A 118 -10.92 -6.55 10.51
C GLY A 118 -12.03 -5.64 11.02
N LYS A 119 -12.36 -5.66 12.33
CA LYS A 119 -13.41 -4.84 12.92
C LYS A 119 -12.83 -3.72 13.77
N GLN A 120 -13.48 -2.57 13.78
CA GLN A 120 -13.16 -1.49 14.71
C GLN A 120 -13.50 -1.91 16.14
N VAL A 121 -12.56 -1.71 17.07
CA VAL A 121 -12.72 -2.02 18.51
C VAL A 121 -12.22 -0.86 19.36
N GLY A 122 -12.66 -0.81 20.60
CA GLY A 122 -12.24 0.19 21.58
C GLY A 122 -12.59 1.62 21.18
N LEU A 123 -11.83 2.55 21.70
CA LEU A 123 -12.08 3.98 21.53
C LEU A 123 -11.52 4.47 20.19
N TRP A 124 -12.39 5.11 19.39
CA TRP A 124 -12.04 5.82 18.16
C TRP A 124 -12.20 7.31 18.39
N ILE A 125 -11.14 8.08 18.10
CA ILE A 125 -11.08 9.53 18.32
C ILE A 125 -10.86 10.23 16.99
N TYR A 126 -11.57 11.31 16.76
CA TYR A 126 -11.51 12.12 15.54
C TYR A 126 -11.10 13.55 15.90
N TYR A 127 -10.27 14.14 15.06
CA TYR A 127 -9.69 15.45 15.25
C TYR A 127 -9.93 16.34 14.02
N ASP A 128 -10.04 17.65 14.23
CA ASP A 128 -10.04 18.62 13.14
C ASP A 128 -8.63 18.90 12.60
N GLU A 129 -8.55 19.73 11.56
CA GLU A 129 -7.29 20.13 10.95
C GLU A 129 -6.37 20.92 11.90
N GLN A 130 -6.88 21.48 12.99
CA GLN A 130 -6.13 22.17 14.02
C GLN A 130 -5.61 21.22 15.12
N GLY A 131 -6.06 19.95 15.09
CA GLY A 131 -5.69 18.91 16.05
C GLY A 131 -6.57 18.87 17.30
N TYR A 132 -7.70 19.59 17.31
CA TYR A 132 -8.68 19.52 18.41
C TYR A 132 -9.59 18.31 18.21
N GLU A 133 -9.84 17.58 19.29
CA GLU A 133 -10.81 16.49 19.25
C GLU A 133 -12.22 17.01 18.96
N THR A 134 -12.86 16.42 17.94
CA THR A 134 -14.22 16.79 17.52
C THR A 134 -15.24 15.73 17.90
N PHE A 135 -14.83 14.47 17.92
CA PHE A 135 -15.73 13.35 18.15
C PHE A 135 -14.99 12.15 18.67
N ARG A 136 -15.65 11.36 19.51
CA ARG A 136 -15.17 10.02 19.90
C ARG A 136 -16.31 9.01 19.98
N ILE A 137 -16.00 7.76 19.73
CA ILE A 137 -16.94 6.66 19.84
C ILE A 137 -16.25 5.42 20.37
N ASP A 138 -16.86 4.75 21.33
CA ASP A 138 -16.43 3.43 21.78
C ASP A 138 -17.15 2.35 20.97
N ARG A 139 -16.38 1.49 20.31
CA ARG A 139 -16.88 0.37 19.49
C ARG A 139 -17.00 -0.92 20.30
N GLY A 140 -16.62 -0.91 21.57
CA GLY A 140 -16.57 -2.10 22.39
C GLY A 140 -15.37 -3.01 22.09
N GLU A 141 -15.40 -4.24 22.60
CA GLU A 141 -14.35 -5.25 22.41
C GLU A 141 -14.54 -6.06 21.11
#